data_05f50e9aaf437a80af922c50f4d7920a
#
_entry.id   05f50e9aaf437a80af922c50f4d7920a
#
_cell.length_a   1.000
_cell.length_b   1.000
_cell.length_c   1.000
_cell.angle_alpha   90.00
_cell.angle_beta   90.00
_cell.angle_gamma   90.00
#
_symmetry.space_group_name_H-M   'P 1'
#
loop_
_entity.id
_entity.type
_entity.pdbx_description
1 polymer ?
#
loop_
_entity_poly.entity_id
_entity_poly.type
_entity_poly.pdbx_seq_one_letter_code
_entity_poly.pdbx_strand_id
1 'polypeptide(L)'
;MATVVMNRRRWMQFGVKATLYVVAAGFAAICVAPAPVAHAANNREARPLSAFFGLDNNLPFGANRICLGAAGKDGMPVVLSHTLDTETLQPEDFRIVTRSGTERTPICSTFRPATDAGELRTVLLIGEFGDAADDPPVKVLVVDDLFSDGTSGGSVNFRGTQTHVTPLGAGPSLVLAEVVPEGGRSTGDRGSACPGGTRQVVRATWAGGVRRPDGDEAGDAERTLYRVTVERSDGSRHEIVPAALADLGDRDNNHHLCLDTSAPPVSVRFPAGHLVDPNQDLNPDTRVAVNRLVGD
;
A
#
# COMPACT_ATOMS: atom_id res chain seq x y z
N MET A 1 39.65 -24.21 80.15
CA MET A 1 39.82 -23.17 81.20
C MET A 1 39.06 -21.91 80.69
N ALA A 2 38.10 -21.56 81.45
CA ALA A 2 37.66 -20.20 81.88
C ALA A 2 37.16 -19.31 80.71
N THR A 3 36.11 -18.55 80.78
CA THR A 3 35.14 -18.27 81.84
C THR A 3 33.98 -17.48 81.14
N VAL A 4 32.80 -17.81 81.53
CA VAL A 4 31.55 -17.12 81.23
C VAL A 4 31.52 -15.69 81.72
N VAL A 5 31.03 -14.72 80.98
CA VAL A 5 30.31 -13.58 81.55
C VAL A 5 29.05 -13.26 80.74
N MET A 6 27.97 -13.51 81.42
CA MET A 6 26.60 -13.08 81.06
C MET A 6 26.47 -11.55 81.29
N ASN A 7 25.92 -10.83 80.39
CA ASN A 7 25.27 -9.57 80.77
C ASN A 7 23.93 -9.37 80.17
N ARG A 8 23.05 -8.87 81.03
CA ARG A 8 21.55 -8.84 80.93
C ARG A 8 21.05 -7.60 80.19
N ARG A 9 19.95 -7.81 79.50
CA ARG A 9 18.74 -6.98 79.42
C ARG A 9 18.84 -5.62 78.69
N ARG A 10 17.99 -5.49 77.62
CA ARG A 10 16.87 -4.51 77.65
C ARG A 10 15.87 -4.86 76.57
N TRP A 11 14.63 -5.13 77.00
CA TRP A 11 13.44 -5.17 76.17
C TRP A 11 13.07 -3.75 75.74
N MET A 12 13.07 -3.45 74.43
CA MET A 12 12.31 -2.30 73.91
C MET A 12 11.23 -2.86 72.98
N GLN A 13 10.01 -2.62 73.41
CA GLN A 13 8.83 -2.84 72.63
C GLN A 13 8.79 -1.73 71.54
N PHE A 14 8.89 -2.14 70.26
CA PHE A 14 8.53 -1.26 69.17
C PHE A 14 7.19 -1.74 68.60
N GLY A 15 6.17 -0.90 68.78
CA GLY A 15 4.87 -1.07 68.20
C GLY A 15 4.93 -0.97 66.70
N VAL A 16 4.55 -2.08 66.01
CA VAL A 16 4.40 -2.09 64.56
C VAL A 16 3.06 -1.47 64.23
N LYS A 17 3.06 -0.26 63.72
CA LYS A 17 1.88 0.33 63.06
C LYS A 17 1.80 -0.30 61.66
N ALA A 18 0.86 -1.22 61.46
CA ALA A 18 0.52 -1.73 60.14
C ALA A 18 -0.22 -0.66 59.35
N THR A 19 0.46 -0.08 58.37
CA THR A 19 -0.14 0.80 57.40
C THR A 19 -0.65 -0.06 56.24
N LEU A 20 -1.97 -0.17 56.13
CA LEU A 20 -2.63 -0.85 55.03
C LEU A 20 -2.49 0.02 53.77
N TYR A 21 -1.66 -0.39 52.80
CA TYR A 21 -1.68 0.20 51.47
C TYR A 21 -2.75 -0.51 50.62
N VAL A 22 -3.84 0.21 50.33
CA VAL A 22 -4.80 -0.19 49.34
C VAL A 22 -4.19 0.11 47.96
N VAL A 23 -3.72 -0.94 47.25
CA VAL A 23 -3.30 -0.82 45.88
C VAL A 23 -4.56 -0.81 45.02
N ALA A 24 -4.97 0.36 44.58
CA ALA A 24 -6.00 0.50 43.57
C ALA A 24 -5.39 0.10 42.21
N ALA A 25 -5.69 -1.11 41.72
CA ALA A 25 -5.38 -1.53 40.39
C ALA A 25 -6.28 -0.75 39.40
N GLY A 26 -5.72 0.33 38.86
CA GLY A 26 -6.36 1.06 37.76
C GLY A 26 -6.24 0.24 36.49
N PHE A 27 -7.36 -0.36 36.03
CA PHE A 27 -7.44 -0.87 34.66
C PHE A 27 -7.46 0.32 33.70
N ALA A 28 -6.33 0.61 33.08
CA ALA A 28 -6.28 1.51 31.93
C ALA A 28 -6.93 0.79 30.75
N ALA A 29 -8.17 1.13 30.44
CA ALA A 29 -8.81 0.72 29.20
C ALA A 29 -8.05 1.37 28.04
N ILE A 30 -7.26 0.58 27.31
CA ILE A 30 -6.65 1.02 26.07
C ILE A 30 -7.78 1.14 25.06
N CYS A 31 -8.28 2.35 24.84
CA CYS A 31 -9.14 2.66 23.71
C CYS A 31 -8.27 2.56 22.45
N VAL A 32 -8.30 1.39 21.77
CA VAL A 32 -7.80 1.27 20.42
C VAL A 32 -8.77 2.05 19.53
N ALA A 33 -8.38 3.25 19.15
CA ALA A 33 -9.12 4.01 18.16
C ALA A 33 -9.11 3.23 16.84
N PRO A 34 -10.27 3.03 16.17
CA PRO A 34 -10.30 2.41 14.86
C PRO A 34 -9.47 3.27 13.91
N ALA A 35 -8.60 2.61 13.11
CA ALA A 35 -7.84 3.29 12.07
C ALA A 35 -8.80 4.08 11.16
N PRO A 36 -8.45 5.31 10.75
CA PRO A 36 -9.32 6.10 9.89
C PRO A 36 -9.56 5.34 8.59
N VAL A 37 -10.83 5.03 8.30
CA VAL A 37 -11.25 4.52 7.00
C VAL A 37 -11.00 5.65 6.02
N ALA A 38 -10.06 5.45 5.09
CA ALA A 38 -9.91 6.37 3.98
C ALA A 38 -11.26 6.47 3.26
N HIS A 39 -11.87 7.66 3.30
CA HIS A 39 -13.16 7.90 2.66
C HIS A 39 -12.99 7.62 1.16
N ALA A 40 -13.97 6.96 0.56
CA ALA A 40 -14.05 6.81 -0.89
C ALA A 40 -13.88 8.21 -1.51
N ALA A 41 -12.76 8.41 -2.17
CA ALA A 41 -12.45 9.68 -2.78
C ALA A 41 -13.45 9.94 -3.90
N ASN A 42 -13.89 11.20 -3.99
CA ASN A 42 -14.72 11.65 -5.08
C ASN A 42 -14.00 11.31 -6.40
N ASN A 43 -14.51 10.35 -7.17
CA ASN A 43 -13.86 9.75 -8.34
C ASN A 43 -13.68 10.74 -9.53
N ARG A 44 -13.90 12.03 -9.29
CA ARG A 44 -13.83 13.10 -10.28
C ARG A 44 -12.60 14.00 -10.17
N GLU A 45 -11.83 13.86 -9.11
CA GLU A 45 -10.68 14.73 -8.87
C GLU A 45 -9.38 14.02 -9.25
N ALA A 46 -8.64 14.62 -10.20
CA ALA A 46 -7.30 14.16 -10.57
C ALA A 46 -6.35 14.32 -9.39
N ARG A 47 -5.70 13.24 -8.96
CA ARG A 47 -4.68 13.28 -7.91
C ARG A 47 -3.80 12.03 -7.92
N PRO A 48 -2.55 12.14 -7.49
CA PRO A 48 -1.77 10.97 -7.09
C PRO A 48 -2.38 10.39 -5.80
N LEU A 49 -2.60 9.08 -5.77
CA LEU A 49 -3.10 8.34 -4.61
C LEU A 49 -1.97 7.94 -3.68
N SER A 50 -0.81 7.61 -4.25
CA SER A 50 0.42 7.29 -3.53
C SER A 50 1.64 7.62 -4.36
N ALA A 51 2.76 7.86 -3.67
CA ALA A 51 4.11 7.76 -4.20
C ALA A 51 4.90 6.93 -3.18
N PHE A 52 5.58 5.90 -3.63
CA PHE A 52 6.28 4.97 -2.77
C PHE A 52 7.76 4.91 -3.14
N PHE A 53 8.65 5.23 -2.20
CA PHE A 53 10.08 5.12 -2.43
C PHE A 53 10.48 3.64 -2.33
N GLY A 54 10.26 2.88 -3.41
CA GLY A 54 10.37 1.43 -3.41
C GLY A 54 11.79 0.89 -3.54
N LEU A 55 12.71 1.66 -4.13
CA LEU A 55 14.12 1.30 -4.28
C LEU A 55 15.00 2.55 -4.19
N ASP A 56 16.06 2.46 -3.39
CA ASP A 56 17.12 3.45 -3.25
C ASP A 56 18.39 2.88 -3.91
N ASN A 57 18.85 3.50 -5.00
CA ASN A 57 20.05 3.12 -5.77
C ASN A 57 20.12 1.62 -6.14
N ASN A 58 18.99 0.95 -6.32
CA ASN A 58 18.95 -0.51 -6.40
C ASN A 58 18.12 -1.07 -7.58
N LEU A 59 17.79 -0.26 -8.58
CA LEU A 59 17.15 -0.79 -9.78
C LEU A 59 18.06 -1.80 -10.48
N PRO A 60 17.54 -2.99 -10.86
CA PRO A 60 18.35 -4.04 -11.43
C PRO A 60 18.89 -3.67 -12.82
N PHE A 61 19.98 -4.30 -13.23
CA PHE A 61 20.61 -4.05 -14.56
C PHE A 61 19.62 -4.17 -15.73
N GLY A 62 18.64 -5.07 -15.61
CA GLY A 62 17.60 -5.26 -16.62
C GLY A 62 16.73 -4.03 -16.90
N ALA A 63 16.65 -3.08 -15.95
CA ALA A 63 15.90 -1.83 -16.09
C ALA A 63 16.42 -0.97 -17.26
N ASN A 64 17.70 -1.12 -17.64
CA ASN A 64 18.27 -0.45 -18.81
C ASN A 64 17.59 -0.80 -20.15
N ARG A 65 16.83 -1.92 -20.20
CA ARG A 65 16.05 -2.30 -21.40
C ARG A 65 14.78 -1.46 -21.55
N ILE A 66 14.31 -0.87 -20.45
CA ILE A 66 13.13 -0.02 -20.43
C ILE A 66 13.58 1.44 -20.54
N CYS A 67 14.62 1.79 -19.81
CA CYS A 67 15.09 3.15 -19.63
C CYS A 67 16.61 3.17 -19.57
N LEU A 68 17.26 3.73 -20.59
CA LEU A 68 18.72 3.78 -20.64
C LEU A 68 19.26 4.57 -19.43
N GLY A 69 20.17 3.97 -18.67
CA GLY A 69 20.75 4.55 -17.46
C GLY A 69 19.96 4.29 -16.19
N ALA A 70 18.92 3.43 -16.22
CA ALA A 70 18.09 3.11 -15.07
C ALA A 70 18.76 2.18 -14.03
N ALA A 71 19.71 1.34 -14.47
CA ALA A 71 20.39 0.41 -13.56
C ALA A 71 21.08 1.15 -12.42
N GLY A 72 20.85 0.71 -11.18
CA GLY A 72 21.43 1.33 -9.99
C GLY A 72 20.82 2.68 -9.62
N LYS A 73 19.70 3.07 -10.20
CA LYS A 73 18.93 4.27 -9.82
C LYS A 73 17.81 3.94 -8.84
N ASP A 74 17.16 4.99 -8.38
CA ASP A 74 15.97 4.89 -7.55
C ASP A 74 14.75 4.50 -8.37
N GLY A 75 13.85 3.77 -7.75
CA GLY A 75 12.56 3.41 -8.30
C GLY A 75 11.41 3.90 -7.40
N MET A 76 10.52 4.72 -7.96
CA MET A 76 9.39 5.30 -7.23
C MET A 76 8.10 5.10 -8.02
N PRO A 77 7.31 4.04 -7.74
CA PRO A 77 5.96 3.93 -8.28
C PRO A 77 5.06 5.02 -7.71
N VAL A 78 4.29 5.64 -8.61
CA VAL A 78 3.24 6.62 -8.30
C VAL A 78 1.93 6.07 -8.85
N VAL A 79 0.95 5.86 -7.99
CA VAL A 79 -0.40 5.42 -8.39
C VAL A 79 -1.29 6.64 -8.49
N LEU A 80 -1.96 6.79 -9.64
CA LEU A 80 -2.84 7.91 -9.94
C LEU A 80 -4.32 7.51 -9.83
N SER A 81 -5.18 8.49 -9.61
CA SER A 81 -6.64 8.28 -9.46
C SER A 81 -7.34 7.80 -10.74
N HIS A 82 -6.76 8.06 -11.91
CA HIS A 82 -7.30 7.70 -13.23
C HIS A 82 -6.23 7.08 -14.09
N THR A 83 -6.64 6.26 -15.05
CA THR A 83 -5.81 5.79 -16.15
C THR A 83 -5.32 6.97 -16.97
N LEU A 84 -4.07 6.96 -17.37
CA LEU A 84 -3.46 8.06 -18.13
C LEU A 84 -3.62 7.89 -19.64
N ASP A 85 -3.70 9.01 -20.32
CA ASP A 85 -3.36 9.10 -21.73
C ASP A 85 -1.84 8.92 -21.88
N THR A 86 -1.44 7.79 -22.45
CA THR A 86 -0.02 7.39 -22.54
C THR A 86 0.83 8.35 -23.37
N GLU A 87 0.23 9.13 -24.27
CA GLU A 87 0.92 10.09 -25.12
C GLU A 87 1.33 11.36 -24.34
N THR A 88 0.69 11.61 -23.19
CA THR A 88 0.96 12.78 -22.37
C THR A 88 2.01 12.55 -21.30
N LEU A 89 2.40 11.29 -21.04
CA LEU A 89 3.35 10.96 -19.97
C LEU A 89 4.80 11.30 -20.36
N GLN A 90 5.39 12.25 -19.64
CA GLN A 90 6.80 12.61 -19.75
C GLN A 90 7.46 12.61 -18.36
N PRO A 91 8.76 12.29 -18.23
CA PRO A 91 9.46 12.39 -16.95
C PRO A 91 9.47 13.82 -16.38
N GLU A 92 9.46 14.81 -17.23
CA GLU A 92 9.44 16.23 -16.89
C GLU A 92 8.14 16.68 -16.21
N ASP A 93 7.06 15.88 -16.31
CA ASP A 93 5.79 16.17 -15.64
C ASP A 93 5.92 16.11 -14.11
N PHE A 94 6.97 15.44 -13.61
CA PHE A 94 7.15 15.20 -12.19
C PHE A 94 8.30 15.97 -11.59
N ARG A 95 8.12 16.39 -10.34
CA ARG A 95 9.18 16.88 -9.45
C ARG A 95 9.11 16.11 -8.14
N ILE A 96 10.25 15.58 -7.76
CA ILE A 96 10.43 14.93 -6.46
C ILE A 96 11.16 15.92 -5.56
N VAL A 97 10.61 16.18 -4.37
CA VAL A 97 11.19 17.07 -3.38
C VAL A 97 11.73 16.23 -2.23
N THR A 98 13.00 16.43 -1.90
CA THR A 98 13.65 15.78 -0.76
C THR A 98 13.36 16.52 0.55
N ARG A 99 13.76 15.93 1.68
CA ARG A 99 13.62 16.55 3.01
C ARG A 99 14.36 17.88 3.13
N SER A 100 15.49 18.04 2.46
CA SER A 100 16.25 19.32 2.42
C SER A 100 15.58 20.38 1.54
N GLY A 101 14.54 20.03 0.79
CA GLY A 101 13.90 20.91 -0.19
C GLY A 101 14.55 20.87 -1.57
N THR A 102 15.49 19.96 -1.81
CA THR A 102 16.09 19.77 -3.14
C THR A 102 15.06 19.17 -4.09
N GLU A 103 14.92 19.78 -5.28
CA GLU A 103 14.04 19.25 -6.32
C GLU A 103 14.82 18.36 -7.30
N ARG A 104 14.19 17.25 -7.68
CA ARG A 104 14.72 16.28 -8.63
C ARG A 104 13.71 16.00 -9.73
N THR A 105 14.18 15.84 -10.96
CA THR A 105 13.39 15.39 -12.11
C THR A 105 13.75 13.95 -12.41
N PRO A 106 12.78 13.07 -12.67
CA PRO A 106 13.07 11.71 -13.15
C PRO A 106 13.86 11.75 -14.46
N ILE A 107 14.73 10.79 -14.66
CA ILE A 107 15.38 10.58 -15.98
C ILE A 107 14.46 9.79 -16.92
N CYS A 108 13.42 9.15 -16.35
CA CYS A 108 12.48 8.31 -17.09
C CYS A 108 11.21 8.11 -16.30
N SER A 109 10.10 7.97 -17.03
CA SER A 109 8.80 7.52 -16.54
C SER A 109 8.29 6.36 -17.41
N THR A 110 7.67 5.35 -16.80
CA THR A 110 7.17 4.17 -17.51
C THR A 110 5.99 3.54 -16.78
N PHE A 111 5.09 2.92 -17.53
CA PHE A 111 4.01 2.12 -16.96
C PHE A 111 4.47 0.69 -16.60
N ARG A 112 5.62 0.24 -17.10
CA ARG A 112 6.07 -1.13 -16.85
C ARG A 112 6.42 -1.37 -15.37
N PRO A 113 6.00 -2.55 -14.81
CA PRO A 113 5.33 -3.68 -15.49
C PRO A 113 3.81 -3.55 -15.66
N ALA A 114 3.09 -2.67 -14.97
CA ALA A 114 1.64 -2.49 -14.95
C ALA A 114 1.11 -1.90 -16.28
N THR A 115 1.00 -2.72 -17.30
CA THR A 115 0.64 -2.28 -18.67
C THR A 115 -0.67 -2.85 -19.19
N ASP A 116 -1.43 -3.55 -18.36
CA ASP A 116 -2.68 -4.16 -18.75
C ASP A 116 -3.83 -3.16 -18.76
N ALA A 117 -4.97 -3.55 -19.33
CA ALA A 117 -6.11 -2.67 -19.47
C ALA A 117 -6.59 -2.15 -18.10
N GLY A 118 -6.65 -0.82 -17.96
CA GLY A 118 -7.05 -0.14 -16.72
C GLY A 118 -5.94 0.00 -15.67
N GLU A 119 -4.69 -0.43 -15.94
CA GLU A 119 -3.54 -0.33 -15.03
C GLU A 119 -2.62 0.84 -15.36
N LEU A 120 -2.78 1.44 -16.54
CA LEU A 120 -2.01 2.60 -17.00
C LEU A 120 -2.22 3.83 -16.10
N ARG A 121 -2.22 3.61 -14.80
CA ARG A 121 -2.29 4.60 -13.71
C ARG A 121 -1.16 4.45 -12.71
N THR A 122 -0.41 3.35 -12.80
CA THR A 122 0.82 3.18 -12.03
C THR A 122 1.99 3.59 -12.90
N VAL A 123 2.64 4.68 -12.54
CA VAL A 123 3.83 5.19 -13.23
C VAL A 123 5.04 4.90 -12.37
N LEU A 124 6.02 4.18 -12.88
CA LEU A 124 7.32 4.04 -12.25
C LEU A 124 8.21 5.22 -12.69
N LEU A 125 8.52 6.10 -11.74
CA LEU A 125 9.52 7.14 -11.89
C LEU A 125 10.90 6.55 -11.59
N ILE A 126 11.89 6.88 -12.43
CA ILE A 126 13.28 6.39 -12.31
C ILE A 126 14.20 7.60 -12.32
N GLY A 127 15.13 7.66 -11.36
CA GLY A 127 16.06 8.80 -11.27
C GLY A 127 16.95 8.73 -10.04
N GLU A 128 17.46 9.88 -9.64
CA GLU A 128 18.17 10.13 -8.40
C GLU A 128 17.27 11.00 -7.53
N PHE A 129 16.55 10.41 -6.58
CA PHE A 129 15.51 11.12 -5.82
C PHE A 129 15.95 11.51 -4.41
N GLY A 130 17.15 11.14 -4.01
CA GLY A 130 17.71 11.37 -2.69
C GLY A 130 18.21 10.09 -2.07
N ASP A 131 18.52 10.13 -0.80
CA ASP A 131 19.05 9.01 -0.03
C ASP A 131 18.13 8.72 1.16
N ALA A 132 17.75 7.46 1.36
CA ALA A 132 16.78 7.09 2.39
C ALA A 132 17.23 7.51 3.82
N ALA A 133 18.53 7.52 4.09
CA ALA A 133 19.08 7.88 5.40
C ALA A 133 19.33 9.38 5.54
N ASP A 134 19.97 10.01 4.55
CA ASP A 134 20.51 11.36 4.67
C ASP A 134 19.52 12.44 4.19
N ASP A 135 18.91 12.27 3.02
CA ASP A 135 17.98 13.25 2.43
C ASP A 135 16.86 12.56 1.62
N PRO A 136 15.94 11.85 2.28
CA PRO A 136 14.90 11.08 1.60
C PRO A 136 13.93 11.96 0.82
N PRO A 137 13.36 11.43 -0.27
CA PRO A 137 12.24 12.07 -0.94
C PRO A 137 11.03 12.11 -0.02
N VAL A 138 10.32 13.26 0.01
CA VAL A 138 9.16 13.47 0.90
C VAL A 138 7.89 13.83 0.15
N LYS A 139 8.02 14.27 -1.12
CA LYS A 139 6.88 14.72 -1.90
C LYS A 139 7.11 14.50 -3.40
N VAL A 140 6.03 14.16 -4.11
CA VAL A 140 5.95 14.18 -5.57
C VAL A 140 4.92 15.22 -5.98
N LEU A 141 5.27 16.08 -6.94
CA LEU A 141 4.40 17.05 -7.58
C LEU A 141 4.25 16.71 -9.06
N VAL A 142 3.06 16.93 -9.60
CA VAL A 142 2.82 16.97 -11.05
C VAL A 142 2.87 18.44 -11.48
N VAL A 143 3.87 18.81 -12.26
CA VAL A 143 4.19 20.21 -12.57
C VAL A 143 3.82 20.62 -13.99
N ASP A 144 3.57 19.65 -14.88
CA ASP A 144 3.16 19.92 -16.26
C ASP A 144 1.87 19.18 -16.63
N ASP A 145 1.41 19.31 -17.85
CA ASP A 145 0.12 18.82 -18.31
C ASP A 145 0.16 17.29 -18.52
N LEU A 146 -0.39 16.57 -17.56
CA LEU A 146 -0.54 15.13 -17.56
C LEU A 146 -2.03 14.79 -17.53
N PHE A 147 -2.55 14.15 -18.57
CA PHE A 147 -3.97 13.92 -18.74
C PHE A 147 -4.37 12.45 -18.50
N SER A 148 -5.59 12.24 -18.01
CA SER A 148 -6.23 10.94 -18.05
C SER A 148 -6.76 10.62 -19.44
N ASP A 149 -6.95 9.31 -19.72
CA ASP A 149 -7.47 8.79 -21.00
C ASP A 149 -8.97 9.11 -21.24
N GLY A 150 -9.62 9.70 -20.26
CA GLY A 150 -11.05 10.07 -20.34
C GLY A 150 -12.05 8.94 -20.19
N THR A 151 -11.62 7.69 -20.04
CA THR A 151 -12.52 6.52 -19.93
C THR A 151 -13.40 6.54 -18.69
N SER A 152 -13.03 7.27 -17.64
CA SER A 152 -13.75 7.39 -16.38
C SER A 152 -14.64 8.64 -16.28
N GLY A 153 -15.10 9.20 -17.41
CA GLY A 153 -16.08 10.31 -17.40
C GLY A 153 -15.52 11.67 -17.87
N GLY A 154 -14.55 11.66 -18.75
CA GLY A 154 -13.89 12.82 -19.35
C GLY A 154 -12.43 12.93 -18.92
N SER A 155 -11.62 13.56 -19.77
CA SER A 155 -10.21 13.76 -19.47
C SER A 155 -10.04 14.78 -18.35
N VAL A 156 -9.15 14.47 -17.38
CA VAL A 156 -8.78 15.35 -16.28
C VAL A 156 -7.27 15.58 -16.30
N ASN A 157 -6.84 16.78 -15.92
CA ASN A 157 -5.42 17.15 -15.86
C ASN A 157 -4.91 17.03 -14.42
N PHE A 158 -3.78 16.36 -14.25
CA PHE A 158 -3.12 16.17 -12.95
C PHE A 158 -2.22 17.34 -12.55
N ARG A 159 -1.95 18.29 -13.46
CA ARG A 159 -1.08 19.44 -13.20
C ARG A 159 -1.48 20.18 -11.91
N GLY A 160 -0.49 20.48 -11.08
CA GLY A 160 -0.66 21.19 -9.82
C GLY A 160 -1.02 20.27 -8.64
N THR A 161 -1.22 18.97 -8.88
CA THR A 161 -1.47 18.00 -7.81
C THR A 161 -0.18 17.48 -7.18
N GLN A 162 -0.28 16.95 -5.98
CA GLN A 162 0.87 16.43 -5.24
C GLN A 162 0.46 15.33 -4.24
N THR A 163 1.44 14.53 -3.82
CA THR A 163 1.28 13.56 -2.73
C THR A 163 2.56 13.45 -1.91
N HIS A 164 2.43 12.98 -0.67
CA HIS A 164 3.59 12.63 0.15
C HIS A 164 4.20 11.31 -0.32
N VAL A 165 5.51 11.18 -0.18
CA VAL A 165 6.24 9.94 -0.45
C VAL A 165 6.20 9.05 0.79
N THR A 166 5.76 7.80 0.60
CA THR A 166 5.91 6.75 1.59
C THR A 166 7.38 6.34 1.65
N PRO A 167 8.01 6.34 2.83
CA PRO A 167 9.44 6.04 2.96
C PRO A 167 9.81 4.61 2.55
N LEU A 168 11.06 4.40 2.17
CA LEU A 168 11.63 3.12 1.73
C LEU A 168 11.27 1.95 2.66
N GLY A 169 11.49 2.08 3.96
CA GLY A 169 11.29 1.00 4.93
C GLY A 169 9.84 0.83 5.43
N ALA A 170 8.85 1.45 4.81
CA ALA A 170 7.45 1.36 5.28
C ALA A 170 6.71 0.10 4.80
N GLY A 171 7.25 -0.59 3.81
CA GLY A 171 6.58 -1.69 3.12
C GLY A 171 5.39 -1.25 2.24
N PRO A 172 4.96 -2.12 1.32
CA PRO A 172 3.89 -1.81 0.38
C PRO A 172 2.51 -1.87 1.04
N SER A 173 1.59 -0.99 0.66
CA SER A 173 0.21 -0.97 1.15
C SER A 173 -0.79 -0.91 0.01
N LEU A 174 -2.03 -1.35 0.26
CA LEU A 174 -3.14 -1.16 -0.68
C LEU A 174 -3.47 0.33 -0.79
N VAL A 175 -3.57 0.85 -2.02
CA VAL A 175 -3.85 2.26 -2.27
C VAL A 175 -5.10 2.49 -3.10
N LEU A 176 -5.53 1.46 -3.85
CA LEU A 176 -6.76 1.52 -4.64
C LEU A 176 -7.39 0.13 -4.67
N ALA A 177 -8.72 0.11 -4.65
CA ALA A 177 -9.50 -1.05 -5.06
C ALA A 177 -10.67 -0.57 -5.92
N GLU A 178 -10.94 -1.26 -7.02
CA GLU A 178 -12.03 -0.89 -7.93
C GLU A 178 -12.68 -2.13 -8.55
N VAL A 179 -13.96 -2.02 -8.88
CA VAL A 179 -14.64 -3.07 -9.64
C VAL A 179 -14.19 -2.98 -11.09
N VAL A 180 -13.68 -4.09 -11.61
CA VAL A 180 -13.20 -4.19 -12.98
C VAL A 180 -14.39 -4.49 -13.91
N PRO A 181 -14.66 -3.64 -14.93
CA PRO A 181 -15.68 -3.94 -15.93
C PRO A 181 -15.31 -5.19 -16.74
N GLU A 182 -16.29 -5.85 -17.36
CA GLU A 182 -16.03 -7.11 -18.08
C GLU A 182 -14.93 -6.99 -19.13
N GLY A 183 -14.91 -5.90 -19.89
CA GLY A 183 -13.88 -5.65 -20.91
C GLY A 183 -12.49 -5.31 -20.38
N GLY A 184 -12.36 -5.07 -19.07
CA GLY A 184 -11.07 -4.79 -18.41
C GLY A 184 -10.53 -5.96 -17.58
N ARG A 185 -11.19 -7.13 -17.64
CA ARG A 185 -10.71 -8.33 -16.93
C ARG A 185 -9.56 -8.96 -17.69
N SER A 186 -8.56 -9.46 -16.96
CA SER A 186 -7.47 -10.22 -17.58
C SER A 186 -8.01 -11.40 -18.37
N THR A 187 -7.56 -11.53 -19.62
CA THR A 187 -7.93 -12.63 -20.53
C THR A 187 -6.97 -13.83 -20.42
N GLY A 188 -5.90 -13.68 -19.63
CA GLY A 188 -4.84 -14.68 -19.49
C GLY A 188 -3.70 -14.53 -20.51
N ASP A 189 -3.73 -13.50 -21.34
CA ASP A 189 -2.69 -13.27 -22.35
C ASP A 189 -1.38 -12.73 -21.72
N ARG A 190 -1.49 -12.00 -20.64
CA ARG A 190 -0.36 -11.44 -19.88
C ARG A 190 -0.36 -11.89 -18.42
N GLY A 191 -1.45 -11.83 -17.73
CA GLY A 191 -1.65 -12.37 -16.40
C GLY A 191 -2.61 -13.56 -16.41
N SER A 192 -2.82 -14.22 -15.29
CA SER A 192 -3.82 -15.29 -15.17
C SER A 192 -5.24 -14.71 -15.23
N ALA A 193 -6.17 -15.42 -15.88
CA ALA A 193 -7.57 -15.04 -15.90
C ALA A 193 -8.33 -15.56 -14.67
N CYS A 194 -9.40 -14.88 -14.28
CA CYS A 194 -10.34 -15.40 -13.30
C CYS A 194 -11.04 -16.68 -13.81
N PRO A 195 -11.29 -17.66 -12.92
CA PRO A 195 -11.95 -18.92 -13.31
C PRO A 195 -13.40 -18.70 -13.75
N GLY A 196 -13.93 -19.67 -14.52
CA GLY A 196 -15.34 -19.68 -14.90
C GLY A 196 -16.25 -19.65 -13.66
N GLY A 197 -17.35 -18.92 -13.75
CA GLY A 197 -18.27 -18.70 -12.62
C GLY A 197 -17.98 -17.46 -11.79
N THR A 198 -16.89 -16.75 -12.04
CA THR A 198 -16.61 -15.42 -11.44
C THR A 198 -17.70 -14.45 -11.83
N ARG A 199 -18.35 -13.85 -10.83
CA ARG A 199 -19.44 -12.89 -11.03
C ARG A 199 -18.94 -11.46 -11.15
N GLN A 200 -17.94 -11.10 -10.36
CA GLN A 200 -17.29 -9.79 -10.41
C GLN A 200 -15.81 -9.92 -10.03
N VAL A 201 -15.04 -8.95 -10.47
CA VAL A 201 -13.61 -8.83 -10.19
C VAL A 201 -13.35 -7.51 -9.50
N VAL A 202 -12.57 -7.53 -8.44
CA VAL A 202 -12.06 -6.33 -7.79
C VAL A 202 -10.55 -6.29 -8.02
N ARG A 203 -10.06 -5.26 -8.73
CA ARG A 203 -8.64 -4.97 -8.80
C ARG A 203 -8.19 -4.34 -7.50
N ALA A 204 -7.19 -4.92 -6.87
CA ALA A 204 -6.52 -4.40 -5.70
C ALA A 204 -5.13 -3.92 -6.10
N THR A 205 -4.91 -2.59 -6.11
CA THR A 205 -3.64 -1.97 -6.50
C THR A 205 -2.83 -1.62 -5.27
N TRP A 206 -1.60 -2.08 -5.22
CA TRP A 206 -0.62 -1.78 -4.20
C TRP A 206 0.20 -0.52 -4.53
N ALA A 207 0.82 0.10 -3.54
CA ALA A 207 1.64 1.29 -3.72
C ALA A 207 2.87 1.05 -4.62
N GLY A 208 3.33 -0.19 -4.72
CA GLY A 208 4.42 -0.64 -5.57
C GLY A 208 4.31 -2.14 -5.82
N GLY A 209 5.22 -2.70 -6.61
CA GLY A 209 5.27 -4.14 -6.88
C GLY A 209 5.37 -4.94 -5.58
N VAL A 210 4.61 -6.03 -5.52
CA VAL A 210 4.54 -6.90 -4.34
C VAL A 210 4.80 -8.35 -4.73
N ARG A 211 5.44 -9.08 -3.79
CA ARG A 211 5.74 -10.50 -3.94
C ARG A 211 5.82 -11.16 -2.57
N ARG A 212 5.85 -12.47 -2.55
CA ARG A 212 6.16 -13.21 -1.33
C ARG A 212 7.62 -13.02 -0.91
N PRO A 213 7.97 -13.22 0.37
CA PRO A 213 9.36 -13.11 0.83
C PRO A 213 10.34 -14.06 0.13
N ASP A 214 9.87 -15.17 -0.46
CA ASP A 214 10.68 -16.10 -1.25
C ASP A 214 10.93 -15.62 -2.71
N GLY A 215 10.33 -14.51 -3.10
CA GLY A 215 10.49 -13.88 -4.41
C GLY A 215 9.45 -14.29 -5.45
N ASP A 216 8.60 -15.26 -5.15
CA ASP A 216 7.48 -15.64 -6.01
C ASP A 216 6.30 -14.65 -5.87
N GLU A 217 5.42 -14.61 -6.85
CA GLU A 217 4.19 -13.82 -6.75
C GLU A 217 3.22 -14.39 -5.72
N ALA A 218 2.23 -13.59 -5.34
CA ALA A 218 1.12 -14.02 -4.50
C ALA A 218 0.42 -15.23 -5.14
N GLY A 219 -0.04 -16.16 -4.29
CA GLY A 219 -0.70 -17.37 -4.73
C GLY A 219 -1.95 -17.67 -3.90
N ASP A 220 -2.34 -18.94 -3.86
CA ASP A 220 -3.54 -19.38 -3.13
C ASP A 220 -3.43 -19.15 -1.61
N ALA A 221 -2.24 -19.22 -1.05
CA ALA A 221 -2.02 -18.89 0.36
C ALA A 221 -2.36 -17.42 0.65
N GLU A 222 -1.85 -16.50 -0.15
CA GLU A 222 -2.09 -15.06 0.00
C GLU A 222 -3.54 -14.70 -0.37
N ARG A 223 -4.15 -15.41 -1.33
CA ARG A 223 -5.58 -15.29 -1.62
C ARG A 223 -6.43 -15.44 -0.36
N THR A 224 -6.11 -16.45 0.47
CA THR A 224 -6.87 -16.72 1.70
C THR A 224 -6.73 -15.65 2.77
N LEU A 225 -5.78 -14.74 2.64
CA LEU A 225 -5.56 -13.61 3.54
C LEU A 225 -6.38 -12.38 3.16
N TYR A 226 -6.72 -12.22 1.88
CA TYR A 226 -7.61 -11.13 1.45
C TYR A 226 -8.96 -11.23 2.11
N ARG A 227 -9.51 -10.09 2.51
CA ARG A 227 -10.90 -9.92 2.96
C ARG A 227 -11.56 -8.84 2.13
N VAL A 228 -12.60 -9.22 1.42
CA VAL A 228 -13.46 -8.28 0.70
C VAL A 228 -14.75 -8.13 1.49
N THR A 229 -15.01 -6.91 1.97
CA THR A 229 -16.30 -6.61 2.59
C THR A 229 -17.31 -6.38 1.47
N VAL A 230 -18.42 -7.12 1.48
CA VAL A 230 -19.52 -6.93 0.55
C VAL A 230 -20.80 -6.53 1.30
N GLU A 231 -21.70 -5.81 0.63
CA GLU A 231 -22.98 -5.37 1.18
C GLU A 231 -24.12 -6.19 0.59
N ARG A 232 -24.94 -6.80 1.45
CA ARG A 232 -26.11 -7.58 1.04
C ARG A 232 -27.29 -6.67 0.74
N SER A 233 -28.34 -7.24 0.13
CA SER A 233 -29.56 -6.52 -0.19
C SER A 233 -30.31 -5.99 1.04
N ASP A 234 -30.07 -6.55 2.22
CA ASP A 234 -30.62 -6.08 3.49
C ASP A 234 -29.78 -4.95 4.15
N GLY A 235 -28.71 -4.49 3.48
CA GLY A 235 -27.76 -3.48 3.97
C GLY A 235 -26.71 -4.03 4.93
N SER A 236 -26.77 -5.31 5.31
CA SER A 236 -25.75 -5.93 6.16
C SER A 236 -24.42 -6.10 5.41
N ARG A 237 -23.31 -5.99 6.13
CA ARG A 237 -21.97 -6.17 5.57
C ARG A 237 -21.33 -7.42 6.14
N HIS A 238 -20.64 -8.16 5.28
CA HIS A 238 -19.85 -9.32 5.70
C HIS A 238 -18.58 -9.42 4.88
N GLU A 239 -17.58 -10.06 5.45
CA GLU A 239 -16.30 -10.30 4.77
C GLU A 239 -16.32 -11.65 4.07
N ILE A 240 -15.79 -11.67 2.86
CA ILE A 240 -15.58 -12.87 2.06
C ILE A 240 -14.11 -12.99 1.68
N VAL A 241 -13.67 -14.20 1.39
CA VAL A 241 -12.38 -14.51 0.77
C VAL A 241 -12.63 -14.61 -0.74
N PRO A 242 -11.77 -14.02 -1.60
CA PRO A 242 -11.88 -14.22 -3.05
C PRO A 242 -11.84 -15.70 -3.42
N ALA A 243 -12.61 -16.11 -4.42
CA ALA A 243 -12.61 -17.49 -4.92
C ALA A 243 -11.27 -17.82 -5.61
N ALA A 244 -10.66 -16.84 -6.27
CA ALA A 244 -9.33 -16.95 -6.88
C ALA A 244 -8.62 -15.59 -6.89
N LEU A 245 -7.28 -15.60 -7.06
CA LEU A 245 -6.51 -14.48 -7.56
C LEU A 245 -6.26 -14.67 -9.05
N ALA A 246 -6.28 -13.56 -9.79
CA ALA A 246 -5.93 -13.52 -11.20
C ALA A 246 -5.05 -12.29 -11.46
N ASP A 247 -4.65 -12.10 -12.71
CA ASP A 247 -3.72 -11.06 -13.10
C ASP A 247 -2.35 -11.25 -12.45
N LEU A 248 -1.90 -12.50 -12.45
CA LEU A 248 -0.62 -12.92 -11.89
C LEU A 248 0.29 -13.42 -13.03
N GLY A 249 1.59 -13.24 -12.90
CA GLY A 249 2.59 -13.67 -13.88
C GLY A 249 3.32 -12.53 -14.56
N ASP A 250 2.95 -11.28 -14.30
CA ASP A 250 3.55 -10.07 -14.90
C ASP A 250 4.39 -9.25 -13.91
N ARG A 251 4.31 -9.58 -12.60
CA ARG A 251 5.12 -9.00 -11.51
C ARG A 251 4.88 -7.51 -11.30
N ASP A 252 3.65 -7.09 -11.48
CA ASP A 252 3.26 -5.72 -11.25
C ASP A 252 2.76 -5.46 -9.83
N ASN A 253 1.94 -4.43 -9.64
CA ASN A 253 1.37 -4.04 -8.34
C ASN A 253 -0.15 -4.25 -8.27
N ASN A 254 -0.73 -5.04 -9.18
CA ASN A 254 -2.17 -5.31 -9.20
C ASN A 254 -2.47 -6.78 -8.93
N HIS A 255 -3.55 -7.03 -8.21
CA HIS A 255 -4.14 -8.36 -8.05
C HIS A 255 -5.62 -8.30 -8.38
N HIS A 256 -6.10 -9.17 -9.24
CA HIS A 256 -7.52 -9.34 -9.49
C HIS A 256 -8.13 -10.34 -8.49
N LEU A 257 -9.02 -9.84 -7.63
CA LEU A 257 -9.77 -10.63 -6.66
C LEU A 257 -11.04 -11.14 -7.34
N CYS A 258 -11.07 -12.42 -7.71
CA CYS A 258 -12.21 -13.05 -8.38
C CYS A 258 -13.28 -13.40 -7.36
N LEU A 259 -14.47 -12.82 -7.48
CA LEU A 259 -15.57 -13.04 -6.54
C LEU A 259 -16.70 -13.87 -7.18
N ASP A 260 -17.23 -14.83 -6.44
CA ASP A 260 -18.37 -15.69 -6.83
C ASP A 260 -19.74 -15.07 -6.47
N THR A 261 -19.76 -13.86 -5.94
CA THR A 261 -20.94 -13.11 -5.55
C THR A 261 -21.12 -11.86 -6.41
N SER A 262 -22.38 -11.46 -6.62
CA SER A 262 -22.73 -10.15 -7.21
C SER A 262 -23.03 -9.08 -6.16
N ALA A 263 -22.91 -9.41 -4.85
CA ALA A 263 -23.08 -8.43 -3.78
C ALA A 263 -22.03 -7.32 -3.91
N PRO A 264 -22.42 -6.03 -3.86
CA PRO A 264 -21.50 -4.92 -4.06
C PRO A 264 -20.31 -4.95 -3.10
N PRO A 265 -19.05 -4.92 -3.59
CA PRO A 265 -17.88 -4.82 -2.73
C PRO A 265 -17.74 -3.40 -2.18
N VAL A 266 -17.32 -3.30 -0.92
CA VAL A 266 -17.22 -2.03 -0.16
C VAL A 266 -15.79 -1.70 0.21
N SER A 267 -15.00 -2.71 0.58
CA SER A 267 -13.58 -2.53 0.94
C SER A 267 -12.79 -3.81 0.77
N VAL A 268 -11.50 -3.65 0.56
CA VAL A 268 -10.50 -4.73 0.57
C VAL A 268 -9.55 -4.52 1.72
N ARG A 269 -9.20 -5.60 2.43
CA ARG A 269 -8.19 -5.63 3.48
C ARG A 269 -7.21 -6.75 3.23
N PHE A 270 -5.94 -6.52 3.64
CA PHE A 270 -4.88 -7.52 3.66
C PHE A 270 -4.06 -7.37 4.96
N PRO A 271 -3.74 -8.47 5.70
CA PRO A 271 -3.03 -8.40 6.97
C PRO A 271 -1.54 -8.11 6.78
N ALA A 272 -0.89 -7.62 7.83
CA ALA A 272 0.54 -7.34 7.85
C ALA A 272 1.41 -8.61 7.74
N GLY A 273 2.61 -8.46 7.15
CA GLY A 273 3.69 -9.43 7.29
C GLY A 273 3.70 -10.59 6.30
N HIS A 274 3.00 -10.51 5.17
CA HIS A 274 2.87 -11.62 4.21
C HIS A 274 3.47 -11.33 2.83
N LEU A 275 3.48 -10.08 2.41
CA LEU A 275 4.07 -9.65 1.16
C LEU A 275 5.21 -8.67 1.42
N VAL A 276 6.15 -8.62 0.51
CA VAL A 276 7.27 -7.68 0.53
C VAL A 276 7.31 -6.88 -0.77
N ASP A 277 7.90 -5.69 -0.67
CA ASP A 277 8.30 -4.90 -1.82
C ASP A 277 9.65 -5.37 -2.41
N PRO A 278 10.16 -4.74 -3.48
CA PRO A 278 11.50 -5.05 -4.00
C PRO A 278 12.64 -4.85 -3.00
N ASN A 279 12.48 -3.97 -2.00
CA ASN A 279 13.46 -3.73 -0.93
C ASN A 279 13.36 -4.73 0.24
N GLN A 280 12.46 -5.73 0.16
CA GLN A 280 12.19 -6.76 1.16
C GLN A 280 11.52 -6.25 2.44
N ASP A 281 10.89 -5.10 2.44
CA ASP A 281 10.10 -4.59 3.55
C ASP A 281 8.71 -5.23 3.56
N LEU A 282 8.30 -5.72 4.72
CA LEU A 282 7.01 -6.39 4.89
C LEU A 282 5.86 -5.40 4.86
N ASN A 283 4.76 -5.78 4.20
CA ASN A 283 3.55 -4.99 4.17
C ASN A 283 2.96 -4.77 5.57
N PRO A 284 2.43 -3.57 5.88
CA PRO A 284 1.61 -3.32 7.06
C PRO A 284 0.20 -3.94 6.92
N ASP A 285 -0.59 -3.98 8.01
CA ASP A 285 -2.04 -4.20 7.90
C ASP A 285 -2.64 -3.06 7.07
N THR A 286 -3.36 -3.39 6.00
CA THR A 286 -3.79 -2.41 5.03
C THR A 286 -5.24 -2.63 4.61
N ARG A 287 -5.97 -1.52 4.41
CA ARG A 287 -7.37 -1.53 3.97
C ARG A 287 -7.67 -0.34 3.08
N VAL A 288 -8.44 -0.57 2.03
CA VAL A 288 -8.90 0.45 1.10
C VAL A 288 -10.39 0.26 0.78
N ALA A 289 -11.11 1.38 0.58
CA ALA A 289 -12.48 1.32 0.08
C ALA A 289 -12.48 0.91 -1.40
N VAL A 290 -13.51 0.18 -1.83
CA VAL A 290 -13.70 -0.14 -3.25
C VAL A 290 -14.40 1.02 -3.94
N ASN A 291 -13.75 1.56 -4.95
CA ASN A 291 -14.33 2.55 -5.85
C ASN A 291 -15.26 1.85 -6.85
N ARG A 292 -16.46 2.38 -7.01
CA ARG A 292 -17.34 2.00 -8.11
C ARG A 292 -17.14 3.03 -9.21
N LEU A 293 -16.82 2.59 -10.41
CA LEU A 293 -16.85 3.47 -11.57
C LEU A 293 -18.30 3.97 -11.72
N VAL A 294 -18.45 5.29 -11.78
CA VAL A 294 -19.79 5.91 -11.97
C VAL A 294 -20.18 5.67 -13.41
N GLY A 295 -21.00 4.66 -13.68
CA GLY A 295 -21.42 4.32 -15.03
C GLY A 295 -22.31 3.07 -15.15
N ASP A 296 -22.64 2.42 -14.02
CA ASP A 296 -23.60 1.30 -14.00
C ASP A 296 -24.91 1.69 -13.31
#